data_3f5c637ffd8ed2e193045736b7b3704b
#
_entry.id   3f5c637ffd8ed2e193045736b7b3704b
#
_cell.length_a   1.000
_cell.length_b   1.000
_cell.length_c   1.000
_cell.angle_alpha   90.00
_cell.angle_beta   90.00
_cell.angle_gamma   90.00
#
_symmetry.space_group_name_H-M   'P 1'
#
loop_
_entity.id
_entity.type
_entity.pdbx_description
1 polymer ?
#
loop_
_entity_poly.entity_id
_entity_poly.type
_entity_poly.pdbx_seq_one_letter_code
_entity_poly.pdbx_strand_id
1 'polypeptide(L)'
;MNLKTLGAMALGAGLAISASVSAGVIAVRAGTLHTGVGDAISDGVVIIEDGTIVAVGPGIPIPGDATVYELDEGHITAGLIDANARLERQDVFLPQEARPAGDLSSLFMKQLPFHNDGAACVTCSGFALCPLSHLHGEFTTGTDQDFEEDLGCPCCGWPSHNISMILTAGVQPAVTSTESSSEVVPHTSVLDVANLRSPDYGWLARGGVTTVFVAPDTSAVIGPQGAIVTTYGSIRDRVLDETGDVQAVIGTDPYAVGLRNSRPFGTFVSARTRRPTTRMGVAWVFRKAFSDTKDWIAGNEITGSDQPPVEAFPVLQDIMEGEIPLRILARDRNDIEASVRLAREFDLEYTLVEPVAAYDCWDVLEADRPEIVFGPISDTSVGLRRYSGDENRTRLGTIRELFERGFEPALSAQDMRDEEGLAGQAMLAIKAGVSFDQALRAVTVNPARVLGMSDAMGTVEVGKRGDIVLWTGTPFEATTKPALVIVGGRVAMNEIED
;
A
#
# COMPACT_ATOMS: atom_id res chain seq x y z
N MET A 1 36.80 -53.90 -38.26
CA MET A 1 36.05 -55.17 -38.14
C MET A 1 35.39 -55.22 -36.76
N ASN A 2 34.06 -55.20 -36.79
CA ASN A 2 33.07 -55.63 -35.77
C ASN A 2 33.03 -54.92 -34.42
N LEU A 3 31.99 -54.26 -34.17
CA LEU A 3 30.55 -54.50 -33.91
C LEU A 3 30.22 -54.46 -32.40
N LYS A 4 29.50 -53.42 -32.04
CA LYS A 4 28.23 -53.40 -31.30
C LYS A 4 28.11 -54.20 -29.99
N THR A 5 27.79 -53.47 -28.94
CA THR A 5 26.56 -53.76 -28.17
C THR A 5 26.03 -52.49 -27.49
N LEU A 6 24.84 -52.10 -27.89
CA LEU A 6 23.99 -51.10 -27.22
C LEU A 6 23.43 -51.74 -25.93
N GLY A 7 23.67 -51.10 -24.80
CA GLY A 7 22.94 -51.34 -23.58
C GLY A 7 21.90 -50.20 -23.37
N ALA A 8 20.64 -50.52 -23.62
CA ALA A 8 19.52 -49.62 -23.31
C ALA A 8 19.28 -49.58 -21.80
N MET A 9 19.62 -48.49 -21.13
CA MET A 9 19.10 -48.19 -19.80
C MET A 9 17.75 -47.50 -19.93
N ALA A 10 16.70 -48.22 -19.56
CA ALA A 10 15.38 -47.65 -19.36
C ALA A 10 15.42 -46.80 -18.09
N LEU A 11 15.39 -45.46 -18.27
CA LEU A 11 15.06 -44.55 -17.17
C LEU A 11 13.55 -44.68 -16.91
N GLY A 12 13.20 -45.30 -15.80
CA GLY A 12 11.87 -45.28 -15.24
C GLY A 12 11.60 -43.83 -14.75
N ALA A 13 10.78 -43.11 -15.49
CA ALA A 13 10.19 -41.84 -15.01
C ALA A 13 9.20 -42.22 -13.90
N GLY A 14 9.64 -42.09 -12.66
CA GLY A 14 8.74 -42.08 -11.52
C GLY A 14 7.93 -40.77 -11.58
N LEU A 15 6.67 -40.85 -11.98
CA LEU A 15 5.69 -39.78 -11.70
C LEU A 15 5.62 -39.67 -10.16
N ALA A 16 6.27 -38.67 -9.61
CA ALA A 16 5.94 -38.16 -8.30
C ALA A 16 4.55 -37.51 -8.42
N ILE A 17 3.51 -38.26 -8.08
CA ILE A 17 2.18 -37.71 -7.81
C ILE A 17 2.38 -36.84 -6.57
N SER A 18 2.55 -35.55 -6.76
CA SER A 18 2.38 -34.60 -5.69
C SER A 18 0.94 -34.73 -5.22
N ALA A 19 0.74 -35.35 -4.05
CA ALA A 19 -0.54 -35.30 -3.39
C ALA A 19 -0.81 -33.80 -3.09
N SER A 20 -1.59 -33.15 -3.94
CA SER A 20 -2.27 -31.92 -3.58
C SER A 20 -3.12 -32.29 -2.36
N VAL A 21 -2.83 -31.66 -1.22
CA VAL A 21 -3.77 -31.66 -0.10
C VAL A 21 -5.01 -31.00 -0.67
N SER A 22 -6.04 -31.81 -0.97
CA SER A 22 -7.35 -31.32 -1.38
C SER A 22 -7.81 -30.37 -0.28
N ALA A 23 -7.96 -29.11 -0.59
CA ALA A 23 -8.68 -28.20 0.26
C ALA A 23 -10.12 -28.71 0.25
N GLY A 24 -10.62 -29.15 1.41
CA GLY A 24 -11.98 -29.74 1.51
C GLY A 24 -13.03 -28.75 1.02
N VAL A 25 -14.24 -29.28 0.78
CA VAL A 25 -15.38 -28.44 0.39
C VAL A 25 -15.78 -27.56 1.58
N ILE A 26 -15.88 -26.26 1.34
CA ILE A 26 -16.36 -25.27 2.32
C ILE A 26 -17.71 -24.72 1.83
N ALA A 27 -18.70 -24.66 2.72
CA ALA A 27 -19.97 -24.01 2.48
C ALA A 27 -20.13 -22.86 3.47
N VAL A 28 -20.44 -21.66 2.97
CA VAL A 28 -20.73 -20.48 3.78
C VAL A 28 -22.18 -20.08 3.52
N ARG A 29 -22.97 -19.97 4.59
CA ARG A 29 -24.38 -19.55 4.54
C ARG A 29 -24.62 -18.32 5.40
N ALA A 30 -25.39 -17.38 4.89
CA ALA A 30 -25.79 -16.18 5.63
C ALA A 30 -27.15 -15.67 5.20
N GLY A 31 -27.76 -14.86 6.07
CA GLY A 31 -29.05 -14.21 5.79
C GLY A 31 -29.00 -13.32 4.55
N THR A 32 -27.86 -12.71 4.24
CA THR A 32 -27.68 -11.85 3.06
C THR A 32 -26.37 -12.14 2.36
N LEU A 33 -26.41 -12.27 1.04
CA LEU A 33 -25.22 -12.42 0.19
C LEU A 33 -25.13 -11.26 -0.81
N HIS A 34 -24.07 -10.50 -0.72
CA HIS A 34 -23.72 -9.44 -1.67
C HIS A 34 -22.72 -10.00 -2.69
N THR A 35 -23.20 -10.29 -3.89
CA THR A 35 -22.35 -10.87 -4.94
C THR A 35 -21.39 -9.84 -5.56
N GLY A 36 -21.67 -8.54 -5.41
CA GLY A 36 -20.97 -7.47 -6.15
C GLY A 36 -21.53 -7.23 -7.55
N VAL A 37 -22.47 -8.09 -8.00
CA VAL A 37 -23.19 -8.00 -9.27
C VAL A 37 -24.69 -8.12 -9.01
N GLY A 38 -25.47 -7.09 -9.34
CA GLY A 38 -26.91 -7.06 -9.12
C GLY A 38 -27.30 -6.92 -7.65
N ASP A 39 -28.56 -7.29 -7.34
CA ASP A 39 -29.15 -7.16 -6.02
C ASP A 39 -28.61 -8.22 -5.04
N ALA A 40 -28.69 -7.91 -3.74
CA ALA A 40 -28.33 -8.85 -2.68
C ALA A 40 -29.30 -10.05 -2.65
N ILE A 41 -28.77 -11.23 -2.37
CA ILE A 41 -29.51 -12.51 -2.31
C ILE A 41 -29.83 -12.83 -0.85
N SER A 42 -31.13 -13.06 -0.52
CA SER A 42 -31.54 -13.54 0.79
C SER A 42 -31.22 -15.03 0.94
N ASP A 43 -30.88 -15.47 2.15
CA ASP A 43 -30.51 -16.87 2.46
C ASP A 43 -29.43 -17.40 1.48
N GLY A 44 -28.37 -16.61 1.28
CA GLY A 44 -27.32 -16.91 0.33
C GLY A 44 -26.40 -18.02 0.81
N VAL A 45 -26.04 -18.90 -0.11
CA VAL A 45 -25.05 -19.98 0.09
C VAL A 45 -23.93 -19.82 -0.94
N VAL A 46 -22.69 -19.95 -0.50
CA VAL A 46 -21.49 -20.01 -1.33
C VAL A 46 -20.78 -21.33 -1.06
N ILE A 47 -20.50 -22.09 -2.11
CA ILE A 47 -19.72 -23.33 -2.01
C ILE A 47 -18.38 -23.12 -2.67
N ILE A 48 -17.32 -23.45 -1.94
CA ILE A 48 -15.91 -23.33 -2.38
C ILE A 48 -15.30 -24.73 -2.39
N GLU A 49 -14.72 -25.11 -3.51
CA GLU A 49 -13.98 -26.36 -3.70
C GLU A 49 -12.63 -26.06 -4.31
N ASP A 50 -11.57 -26.61 -3.73
CA ASP A 50 -10.18 -26.43 -4.19
C ASP A 50 -9.79 -24.96 -4.42
N GLY A 51 -10.28 -24.07 -3.56
CA GLY A 51 -9.97 -22.62 -3.62
C GLY A 51 -10.80 -21.80 -4.59
N THR A 52 -11.76 -22.44 -5.30
CA THR A 52 -12.60 -21.80 -6.31
C THR A 52 -14.09 -21.88 -5.89
N ILE A 53 -14.83 -20.83 -6.17
CA ILE A 53 -16.28 -20.80 -5.96
C ILE A 53 -16.94 -21.68 -7.03
N VAL A 54 -17.65 -22.73 -6.58
CA VAL A 54 -18.32 -23.69 -7.49
C VAL A 54 -19.83 -23.50 -7.54
N ALA A 55 -20.42 -22.89 -6.51
CA ALA A 55 -21.85 -22.58 -6.49
C ALA A 55 -22.15 -21.35 -5.66
N VAL A 56 -23.13 -20.53 -6.11
CA VAL A 56 -23.56 -19.28 -5.47
C VAL A 56 -25.06 -19.11 -5.67
N GLY A 57 -25.83 -18.88 -4.60
CA GLY A 57 -27.26 -18.57 -4.71
C GLY A 57 -28.07 -18.98 -3.50
N PRO A 58 -29.39 -18.76 -3.50
CA PRO A 58 -30.25 -19.17 -2.41
C PRO A 58 -30.60 -20.66 -2.51
N GLY A 59 -30.71 -21.35 -1.35
CA GLY A 59 -31.21 -22.73 -1.27
C GLY A 59 -30.34 -23.77 -2.01
N ILE A 60 -29.06 -23.52 -2.22
CA ILE A 60 -28.15 -24.48 -2.83
C ILE A 60 -27.95 -25.66 -1.90
N PRO A 61 -28.03 -26.92 -2.39
CA PRO A 61 -27.77 -28.10 -1.58
C PRO A 61 -26.28 -28.11 -1.16
N ILE A 62 -26.05 -28.22 0.13
CA ILE A 62 -24.70 -28.29 0.69
C ILE A 62 -24.22 -29.75 0.64
N PRO A 63 -23.03 -30.04 0.06
CA PRO A 63 -22.45 -31.36 0.06
C PRO A 63 -22.27 -31.91 1.48
N GLY A 64 -22.50 -33.21 1.67
CA GLY A 64 -22.47 -33.82 3.00
C GLY A 64 -21.07 -33.90 3.64
N ASP A 65 -20.03 -33.71 2.86
CA ASP A 65 -18.61 -33.63 3.25
C ASP A 65 -18.07 -32.22 3.40
N ALA A 66 -18.92 -31.21 3.16
CA ALA A 66 -18.52 -29.81 3.30
C ALA A 66 -18.38 -29.40 4.78
N THR A 67 -17.35 -28.61 5.07
CA THR A 67 -17.30 -27.82 6.32
C THR A 67 -18.22 -26.62 6.19
N VAL A 68 -19.24 -26.56 7.06
CA VAL A 68 -20.28 -25.53 6.98
C VAL A 68 -20.01 -24.45 7.99
N TYR A 69 -20.05 -23.19 7.52
CA TYR A 69 -20.03 -21.98 8.34
C TYR A 69 -21.34 -21.23 8.10
N GLU A 70 -22.08 -20.98 9.15
CA GLU A 70 -23.41 -20.40 9.06
C GLU A 70 -23.62 -19.28 10.08
N LEU A 71 -24.26 -18.19 9.63
CA LEU A 71 -24.64 -17.07 10.48
C LEU A 71 -25.94 -16.46 9.93
N ASP A 72 -27.09 -16.75 10.57
CA ASP A 72 -28.41 -16.41 10.07
C ASP A 72 -28.63 -14.91 9.81
N GLU A 73 -28.11 -14.04 10.70
CA GLU A 73 -28.16 -12.58 10.54
C GLU A 73 -26.89 -12.01 9.86
N GLY A 74 -26.00 -12.89 9.43
CA GLY A 74 -24.74 -12.50 8.81
C GLY A 74 -24.90 -12.04 7.37
N HIS A 75 -23.85 -11.37 6.89
CA HIS A 75 -23.72 -10.93 5.51
C HIS A 75 -22.46 -11.53 4.88
N ILE A 76 -22.58 -12.05 3.67
CA ILE A 76 -21.44 -12.52 2.87
C ILE A 76 -21.06 -11.45 1.85
N THR A 77 -19.79 -11.18 1.72
CA THR A 77 -19.20 -10.37 0.63
C THR A 77 -18.01 -11.09 0.01
N ALA A 78 -17.57 -10.62 -1.16
CA ALA A 78 -16.22 -10.92 -1.64
C ALA A 78 -15.18 -10.39 -0.64
N GLY A 79 -14.00 -10.99 -0.62
CA GLY A 79 -12.87 -10.49 0.14
C GLY A 79 -12.51 -9.07 -0.26
N LEU A 80 -12.17 -8.24 0.72
CA LEU A 80 -11.75 -6.87 0.47
C LEU A 80 -10.36 -6.85 -0.19
N ILE A 81 -10.16 -5.88 -1.09
CA ILE A 81 -8.92 -5.72 -1.86
C ILE A 81 -8.39 -4.30 -1.62
N ASP A 82 -7.18 -4.18 -1.08
CA ASP A 82 -6.51 -2.88 -0.99
C ASP A 82 -5.60 -2.67 -2.20
N ALA A 83 -5.96 -1.70 -3.04
CA ALA A 83 -5.26 -1.43 -4.28
C ALA A 83 -3.97 -0.60 -4.10
N ASN A 84 -3.55 -0.26 -2.88
CA ASN A 84 -2.33 0.54 -2.63
C ASN A 84 -1.80 0.36 -1.20
N ALA A 85 -1.61 -0.87 -0.76
CA ALA A 85 -1.10 -1.16 0.57
C ALA A 85 0.41 -0.87 0.66
N ARG A 86 0.80 -0.18 1.72
CA ARG A 86 2.20 0.10 2.05
C ARG A 86 2.56 -0.61 3.35
N LEU A 87 3.17 -1.76 3.21
CA LEU A 87 3.52 -2.64 4.33
C LEU A 87 4.96 -2.42 4.84
N GLU A 88 5.53 -1.26 4.57
CA GLU A 88 6.91 -0.90 4.92
C GLU A 88 7.13 -0.60 6.40
N ARG A 89 6.08 -0.46 7.18
CA ARG A 89 6.20 -0.37 8.63
C ARG A 89 6.68 -1.69 9.20
N GLN A 90 7.89 -2.03 8.88
CA GLN A 90 8.60 -3.06 9.60
C GLN A 90 9.03 -2.45 10.93
N ASP A 91 8.18 -2.58 11.92
CA ASP A 91 8.59 -2.54 13.32
C ASP A 91 9.49 -3.76 13.60
N VAL A 92 10.51 -3.92 12.78
CA VAL A 92 11.39 -5.09 12.71
C VAL A 92 12.15 -5.30 14.02
N PHE A 93 12.15 -4.30 14.90
CA PHE A 93 12.97 -4.29 16.09
C PHE A 93 12.22 -4.23 17.42
N LEU A 94 10.90 -4.09 17.40
CA LEU A 94 10.12 -4.17 18.64
C LEU A 94 9.42 -5.51 18.71
N PRO A 95 9.66 -6.31 19.77
CA PRO A 95 8.83 -7.45 20.06
C PRO A 95 7.37 -7.04 20.04
N GLN A 96 6.50 -7.86 19.44
CA GLN A 96 5.07 -7.58 19.33
C GLN A 96 4.42 -7.25 20.69
N GLU A 97 4.98 -7.81 21.77
CA GLU A 97 4.57 -7.57 23.15
C GLU A 97 4.99 -6.18 23.70
N ALA A 98 5.92 -5.52 23.04
CA ALA A 98 6.39 -4.18 23.43
C ALA A 98 5.70 -3.04 22.67
N ARG A 99 4.76 -3.37 21.77
CA ARG A 99 3.95 -2.36 21.08
C ARG A 99 2.93 -1.79 22.07
N PRO A 100 3.06 -0.55 22.52
CA PRO A 100 1.94 0.09 23.19
C PRO A 100 0.79 0.15 22.17
N ALA A 101 -0.42 -0.10 22.64
CA ALA A 101 -1.61 0.13 21.85
C ALA A 101 -1.58 1.59 21.35
N GLY A 102 -1.28 1.78 20.06
CA GLY A 102 -1.06 3.09 19.47
C GLY A 102 0.31 3.21 18.80
N ASP A 103 0.36 3.95 17.74
CA ASP A 103 1.55 4.27 16.98
C ASP A 103 2.66 4.87 17.86
N LEU A 104 3.82 4.22 17.92
CA LEU A 104 4.99 4.76 18.61
C LEU A 104 5.37 6.16 18.10
N SER A 105 5.12 6.46 16.83
CA SER A 105 5.31 7.81 16.29
C SER A 105 4.37 8.81 16.97
N SER A 106 3.14 8.40 17.30
CA SER A 106 2.19 9.22 18.04
C SER A 106 2.59 9.36 19.54
N LEU A 107 3.20 8.33 20.09
CA LEU A 107 3.72 8.36 21.46
C LEU A 107 4.97 9.26 21.54
N PHE A 108 5.88 9.13 20.58
CA PHE A 108 7.05 10.01 20.47
C PHE A 108 6.63 11.45 20.20
N MET A 109 5.68 11.68 19.29
CA MET A 109 5.21 13.03 18.98
C MET A 109 4.36 13.63 20.12
N LYS A 110 3.67 12.82 20.92
CA LYS A 110 2.96 13.29 22.14
C LYS A 110 3.89 13.52 23.32
N GLN A 111 5.04 12.88 23.37
CA GLN A 111 6.01 12.99 24.46
C GLN A 111 7.14 13.97 24.14
N LEU A 112 7.33 14.35 22.87
CA LEU A 112 8.21 15.49 22.59
C LEU A 112 7.49 16.76 23.08
N PRO A 113 8.03 17.45 24.06
CA PRO A 113 7.44 18.69 24.51
C PRO A 113 7.57 19.72 23.41
N PHE A 114 6.48 19.91 22.71
CA PHE A 114 6.34 21.07 21.86
C PHE A 114 6.00 22.26 22.76
N HIS A 115 6.74 23.33 22.67
CA HIS A 115 6.30 24.58 23.23
C HIS A 115 5.01 25.02 22.52
N ASN A 116 4.14 25.68 23.25
CA ASN A 116 2.87 26.22 22.73
C ASN A 116 3.05 27.18 21.54
N ASP A 117 4.26 27.54 21.21
CA ASP A 117 4.66 28.37 20.06
C ASP A 117 5.09 27.55 18.83
N GLY A 118 4.92 26.21 18.87
CA GLY A 118 5.23 25.33 17.72
C GLY A 118 6.72 25.02 17.53
N ALA A 119 7.61 25.53 18.36
CA ALA A 119 9.02 25.21 18.33
C ALA A 119 9.26 23.87 19.04
N ALA A 120 9.59 22.83 18.30
CA ALA A 120 10.09 21.58 18.89
C ALA A 120 11.46 21.81 19.47
N CYS A 121 11.60 21.65 20.78
CA CYS A 121 12.91 21.54 21.41
C CYS A 121 13.49 20.15 21.11
N VAL A 122 13.76 19.88 19.84
CA VAL A 122 14.11 18.53 19.35
C VAL A 122 15.47 18.09 19.88
N THR A 123 16.27 19.03 20.19
CA THR A 123 17.57 18.74 20.77
C THR A 123 18.01 19.99 21.41
N CYS A 124 18.04 20.18 22.53
CA CYS A 124 18.71 21.34 23.12
C CYS A 124 20.13 21.59 22.55
N SER A 125 20.50 20.96 21.50
CA SER A 125 21.77 21.02 20.81
C SER A 125 21.66 21.80 19.51
N GLY A 126 21.74 23.12 19.64
CA GLY A 126 22.19 23.94 18.50
C GLY A 126 21.21 24.20 17.36
N PHE A 127 19.94 23.86 17.47
CA PHE A 127 18.96 24.34 16.50
C PHE A 127 18.49 25.74 16.85
N ALA A 128 18.71 26.68 15.96
CA ALA A 128 18.37 28.08 16.08
C ALA A 128 16.87 28.40 16.22
N LEU A 129 16.05 27.38 16.46
CA LEU A 129 14.59 27.48 16.57
C LEU A 129 14.08 27.45 18.02
N CYS A 130 14.94 27.12 19.01
CA CYS A 130 14.53 27.25 20.39
C CYS A 130 14.70 28.69 20.88
N PRO A 131 13.65 29.35 21.38
CA PRO A 131 13.77 30.73 21.91
C PRO A 131 14.81 30.86 23.03
N LEU A 132 15.16 29.75 23.66
CA LEU A 132 16.16 29.68 24.73
C LEU A 132 17.49 29.06 24.26
N SER A 133 17.73 28.92 22.94
CA SER A 133 18.96 28.32 22.39
C SER A 133 20.23 28.97 22.89
N HIS A 134 20.19 30.29 23.20
CA HIS A 134 21.31 31.02 23.80
C HIS A 134 21.64 30.56 25.24
N LEU A 135 20.65 30.06 26.00
CA LEU A 135 20.86 29.49 27.34
C LEU A 135 21.45 28.08 27.28
N HIS A 136 21.16 27.32 26.25
CA HIS A 136 21.69 25.97 26.05
C HIS A 136 23.19 25.97 25.73
N GLY A 137 23.68 27.00 25.06
CA GLY A 137 25.11 27.16 24.78
C GLY A 137 25.96 27.31 26.03
N GLU A 138 25.39 27.84 27.09
CA GLU A 138 26.09 27.97 28.39
C GLU A 138 26.10 26.67 29.19
N PHE A 139 25.10 25.81 29.00
CA PHE A 139 25.00 24.50 29.71
C PHE A 139 25.80 23.37 29.03
N THR A 140 26.16 23.50 27.75
CA THR A 140 26.89 22.46 27.02
C THR A 140 28.41 22.60 27.03
N THR A 141 28.93 23.68 27.65
CA THR A 141 30.39 23.94 27.74
C THR A 141 31.04 23.41 29.03
N GLY A 142 30.28 22.75 29.92
CA GLY A 142 30.82 22.01 31.04
C GLY A 142 31.57 20.75 30.58
N THR A 143 32.76 20.52 31.12
CA THR A 143 33.53 19.31 30.86
C THR A 143 32.80 18.08 31.38
N ASP A 144 32.91 16.94 30.68
CA ASP A 144 32.24 15.65 30.89
C ASP A 144 32.22 15.05 32.33
N GLN A 145 32.73 15.74 33.31
CA GLN A 145 32.87 15.23 34.68
C GLN A 145 31.82 15.73 35.69
N ASP A 146 30.98 16.70 35.32
CA ASP A 146 30.04 17.31 36.27
C ASP A 146 28.57 16.96 36.04
N PHE A 147 28.26 15.99 35.20
CA PHE A 147 26.88 15.56 34.85
C PHE A 147 26.36 14.39 35.71
N GLU A 148 26.73 14.29 36.99
CA GLU A 148 26.11 13.32 37.88
C GLU A 148 24.71 13.73 38.38
N GLU A 149 24.29 14.96 38.21
CA GLU A 149 22.90 15.37 38.40
C GLU A 149 22.20 15.57 37.07
N ASP A 150 21.20 14.78 36.86
CA ASP A 150 20.34 14.72 35.69
C ASP A 150 19.52 16.03 35.54
N LEU A 151 20.22 17.13 35.26
CA LEU A 151 19.62 18.41 34.93
C LEU A 151 18.97 18.30 33.58
N GLY A 152 17.69 17.94 33.57
CA GLY A 152 16.88 17.90 32.34
C GLY A 152 16.94 19.25 31.61
N CYS A 153 16.63 19.23 30.30
CA CYS A 153 16.51 20.44 29.50
C CYS A 153 15.67 21.49 30.23
N PRO A 154 16.16 22.73 30.45
CA PRO A 154 15.44 23.74 31.21
C PRO A 154 14.09 24.14 30.60
N CYS A 155 13.87 23.89 29.28
CA CYS A 155 12.59 24.20 28.66
C CYS A 155 11.62 23.00 28.60
N CYS A 156 12.09 21.77 28.77
CA CYS A 156 11.22 20.59 28.61
C CYS A 156 11.42 19.51 29.70
N GLY A 157 12.41 19.68 30.60
CA GLY A 157 12.67 18.73 31.69
C GLY A 157 13.25 17.38 31.28
N TRP A 158 13.65 17.20 30.00
CA TRP A 158 14.16 15.93 29.51
C TRP A 158 15.62 15.71 29.81
N PRO A 159 16.02 14.51 30.29
CA PRO A 159 17.40 14.17 30.53
C PRO A 159 18.23 14.25 29.24
N SER A 160 19.36 14.97 29.29
CA SER A 160 20.19 15.23 28.11
C SER A 160 20.78 13.98 27.43
N HIS A 161 21.05 12.92 28.20
CA HIS A 161 21.60 11.67 27.70
C HIS A 161 20.57 10.78 26.97
N ASN A 162 19.27 10.93 27.25
CA ASN A 162 18.22 10.20 26.56
C ASN A 162 17.98 10.70 25.13
N ILE A 163 18.35 11.95 24.84
CA ILE A 163 18.23 12.52 23.48
C ILE A 163 19.12 11.78 22.47
N SER A 164 20.33 11.39 22.88
CA SER A 164 21.22 10.62 22.01
C SER A 164 20.65 9.23 21.69
N MET A 165 20.02 8.56 22.68
CA MET A 165 19.35 7.28 22.45
C MET A 165 18.11 7.41 21.57
N ILE A 166 17.32 8.47 21.76
CA ILE A 166 16.14 8.74 20.92
C ILE A 166 16.57 9.05 19.48
N LEU A 167 17.62 9.83 19.27
CA LEU A 167 18.14 10.15 17.95
C LEU A 167 18.82 8.95 17.28
N THR A 168 19.43 8.05 18.05
CA THR A 168 20.06 6.83 17.52
C THR A 168 19.08 5.66 17.38
N ALA A 169 18.06 5.56 18.24
CA ALA A 169 17.02 4.53 18.16
C ALA A 169 15.89 4.90 17.19
N GLY A 170 15.65 6.20 16.98
CA GLY A 170 14.57 6.68 16.10
C GLY A 170 14.95 6.87 14.64
N VAL A 171 16.22 6.69 14.29
CA VAL A 171 16.69 6.79 12.89
C VAL A 171 17.33 5.47 12.48
N GLN A 172 16.59 4.41 12.60
CA GLN A 172 16.80 3.30 11.68
C GLN A 172 16.43 3.84 10.30
N PRO A 173 17.25 3.66 9.26
CA PRO A 173 16.80 3.93 7.92
C PRO A 173 15.51 3.14 7.75
N ALA A 174 14.42 3.81 7.44
CA ALA A 174 13.23 3.12 7.00
C ALA A 174 13.70 2.14 5.92
N VAL A 175 13.37 0.86 6.06
CA VAL A 175 13.62 -0.09 4.98
C VAL A 175 12.82 0.45 3.81
N THR A 176 13.51 1.06 2.87
CA THR A 176 12.87 1.61 1.68
C THR A 176 12.65 0.46 0.73
N SER A 177 11.46 0.34 0.18
CA SER A 177 11.15 -0.60 -0.90
C SER A 177 11.57 -0.04 -2.27
N THR A 178 12.43 0.94 -2.28
CA THR A 178 12.93 1.60 -3.50
C THR A 178 14.43 1.79 -3.43
N GLU A 179 15.11 1.40 -4.51
CA GLU A 179 16.54 1.67 -4.67
C GLU A 179 16.79 3.18 -4.75
N SER A 180 17.68 3.68 -3.92
CA SER A 180 17.91 5.10 -3.78
C SER A 180 19.09 5.64 -4.59
N SER A 181 19.80 4.79 -5.33
CA SER A 181 20.93 5.17 -6.18
C SER A 181 20.50 5.90 -7.46
N SER A 182 19.25 5.70 -7.91
CA SER A 182 18.68 6.37 -9.07
C SER A 182 17.26 6.85 -8.77
N GLU A 183 16.81 7.86 -9.47
CA GLU A 183 15.43 8.37 -9.46
C GLU A 183 14.50 7.61 -10.40
N VAL A 184 15.04 6.71 -11.24
CA VAL A 184 14.28 5.89 -12.20
C VAL A 184 14.75 4.45 -12.08
N VAL A 185 13.94 3.60 -11.47
CA VAL A 185 14.28 2.22 -11.11
C VAL A 185 13.16 1.20 -11.36
N PRO A 186 12.44 1.27 -12.50
CA PRO A 186 11.29 0.41 -12.78
C PRO A 186 11.69 -1.07 -13.00
N HIS A 187 12.97 -1.36 -13.16
CA HIS A 187 13.53 -2.71 -13.32
C HIS A 187 13.71 -3.46 -12.00
N THR A 188 13.40 -2.83 -10.88
CA THR A 188 13.45 -3.45 -9.55
C THR A 188 12.03 -3.83 -9.08
N SER A 189 11.92 -4.78 -8.17
CA SER A 189 10.64 -5.28 -7.65
C SER A 189 10.53 -5.10 -6.14
N VAL A 190 9.35 -4.73 -5.67
CA VAL A 190 9.04 -4.67 -4.24
C VAL A 190 9.17 -6.04 -3.58
N LEU A 191 9.00 -7.13 -4.31
CA LEU A 191 9.10 -8.49 -3.78
C LEU A 191 10.51 -8.85 -3.29
N ASP A 192 11.55 -8.20 -3.82
CA ASP A 192 12.93 -8.43 -3.39
C ASP A 192 13.17 -8.03 -1.92
N VAL A 193 12.33 -7.14 -1.39
CA VAL A 193 12.41 -6.63 -0.01
C VAL A 193 11.17 -6.91 0.82
N ALA A 194 10.05 -7.31 0.22
CA ALA A 194 8.80 -7.56 0.91
C ALA A 194 8.90 -8.76 1.87
N ASN A 195 8.60 -8.52 3.15
CA ASN A 195 8.49 -9.60 4.12
C ASN A 195 7.10 -10.22 4.10
N LEU A 196 6.87 -11.21 3.23
CA LEU A 196 5.59 -11.91 3.13
C LEU A 196 5.20 -12.70 4.41
N ARG A 197 6.09 -12.80 5.40
CA ARG A 197 5.82 -13.39 6.72
C ARG A 197 5.44 -12.35 7.77
N SER A 198 5.37 -11.07 7.41
CA SER A 198 4.98 -10.03 8.35
C SER A 198 3.63 -10.35 8.98
N PRO A 199 3.49 -10.16 10.30
CA PRO A 199 2.19 -10.29 10.99
C PRO A 199 1.13 -9.31 10.46
N ASP A 200 1.54 -8.28 9.73
CA ASP A 200 0.68 -7.28 9.13
C ASP A 200 -0.37 -7.90 8.21
N TYR A 201 0.02 -8.92 7.44
CA TYR A 201 -0.93 -9.65 6.60
C TYR A 201 -2.03 -10.35 7.41
N GLY A 202 -1.67 -10.88 8.59
CA GLY A 202 -2.65 -11.46 9.50
C GLY A 202 -3.64 -10.43 10.07
N TRP A 203 -3.16 -9.20 10.33
CA TRP A 203 -4.03 -8.09 10.73
C TRP A 203 -4.96 -7.67 9.61
N LEU A 204 -4.45 -7.54 8.38
CA LEU A 204 -5.28 -7.23 7.22
C LEU A 204 -6.35 -8.30 6.99
N ALA A 205 -5.99 -9.58 7.08
CA ALA A 205 -6.94 -10.68 6.95
C ALA A 205 -8.06 -10.59 7.99
N ARG A 206 -7.76 -10.29 9.26
CA ARG A 206 -8.78 -10.09 10.30
C ARG A 206 -9.74 -8.94 10.00
N GLY A 207 -9.26 -7.91 9.30
CA GLY A 207 -10.08 -6.80 8.80
C GLY A 207 -10.90 -7.14 7.54
N GLY A 208 -10.88 -8.39 7.08
CA GLY A 208 -11.58 -8.82 5.87
C GLY A 208 -10.81 -8.58 4.56
N VAL A 209 -9.57 -8.05 4.62
CA VAL A 209 -8.74 -7.83 3.44
C VAL A 209 -8.08 -9.14 3.03
N THR A 210 -8.41 -9.66 1.85
CA THR A 210 -7.90 -10.94 1.33
C THR A 210 -6.75 -10.76 0.35
N THR A 211 -6.70 -9.63 -0.34
CA THR A 211 -5.70 -9.32 -1.36
C THR A 211 -5.24 -7.87 -1.22
N VAL A 212 -3.96 -7.64 -1.45
CA VAL A 212 -3.36 -6.31 -1.47
C VAL A 212 -2.42 -6.14 -2.66
N PHE A 213 -2.41 -4.95 -3.23
CA PHE A 213 -1.31 -4.50 -4.05
C PHE A 213 -0.25 -3.89 -3.13
N VAL A 214 0.90 -4.55 -3.02
CA VAL A 214 2.06 -4.03 -2.26
C VAL A 214 2.73 -2.96 -3.09
N ALA A 215 2.45 -1.72 -2.75
CA ALA A 215 3.02 -0.57 -3.43
C ALA A 215 4.43 -0.28 -2.92
N PRO A 216 5.38 0.08 -3.80
CA PRO A 216 6.68 0.59 -3.39
C PRO A 216 6.56 1.94 -2.67
N ASP A 217 7.63 2.38 -2.04
CA ASP A 217 7.67 3.72 -1.45
C ASP A 217 7.66 4.83 -2.52
N THR A 218 7.55 6.07 -2.07
CA THR A 218 7.39 7.24 -2.94
C THR A 218 8.69 8.01 -3.16
N SER A 219 9.84 7.38 -2.91
CA SER A 219 11.14 8.06 -2.93
C SER A 219 11.74 8.25 -4.32
N ALA A 220 11.31 7.48 -5.31
CA ALA A 220 11.73 7.61 -6.70
C ALA A 220 10.68 8.35 -7.56
N VAL A 221 11.11 8.95 -8.66
CA VAL A 221 10.20 9.56 -9.65
C VAL A 221 9.49 8.49 -10.47
N ILE A 222 10.24 7.47 -10.92
CA ILE A 222 9.70 6.24 -11.48
C ILE A 222 10.31 5.11 -10.66
N GLY A 223 9.49 4.55 -9.79
CA GLY A 223 9.90 3.56 -8.80
C GLY A 223 9.85 2.13 -9.28
N PRO A 224 9.98 1.19 -8.36
CA PRO A 224 9.89 -0.24 -8.62
C PRO A 224 8.51 -0.69 -9.09
N GLN A 225 8.46 -1.91 -9.55
CA GLN A 225 7.23 -2.66 -9.74
C GLN A 225 6.66 -3.05 -8.38
N GLY A 226 5.36 -2.88 -8.19
CA GLY A 226 4.61 -3.44 -7.09
C GLY A 226 4.33 -4.92 -7.30
N ALA A 227 3.54 -5.51 -6.39
CA ALA A 227 3.12 -6.91 -6.50
C ALA A 227 1.72 -7.12 -5.93
N ILE A 228 0.97 -8.05 -6.50
CA ILE A 228 -0.34 -8.44 -5.98
C ILE A 228 -0.15 -9.69 -5.12
N VAL A 229 -0.51 -9.59 -3.85
CA VAL A 229 -0.34 -10.71 -2.91
C VAL A 229 -1.60 -10.93 -2.08
N THR A 230 -1.84 -12.18 -1.70
CA THR A 230 -2.89 -12.53 -0.74
C THR A 230 -2.41 -12.36 0.69
N THR A 231 -3.32 -12.07 1.59
CA THR A 231 -3.01 -11.87 3.02
C THR A 231 -2.79 -13.17 3.77
N TYR A 232 -3.23 -14.31 3.23
CA TYR A 232 -3.12 -15.63 3.86
C TYR A 232 -2.79 -16.71 2.84
N GLY A 233 -2.17 -17.79 3.30
CA GLY A 233 -1.78 -18.94 2.49
C GLY A 233 -0.30 -19.29 2.61
N SER A 234 0.15 -20.31 1.85
CA SER A 234 1.58 -20.62 1.78
C SER A 234 2.33 -19.50 1.05
N ILE A 235 3.57 -19.23 1.43
CA ILE A 235 4.37 -18.13 0.83
C ILE A 235 4.44 -18.23 -0.70
N ARG A 236 4.48 -19.46 -1.23
CA ARG A 236 4.53 -19.68 -2.68
C ARG A 236 3.24 -19.32 -3.40
N ASP A 237 2.10 -19.56 -2.73
CA ASP A 237 0.77 -19.37 -3.32
C ASP A 237 0.24 -17.96 -3.09
N ARG A 238 0.93 -17.16 -2.26
CA ARG A 238 0.47 -15.81 -1.89
C ARG A 238 0.72 -14.76 -2.96
N VAL A 239 1.76 -14.90 -3.75
CA VAL A 239 2.05 -13.97 -4.84
C VAL A 239 1.17 -14.35 -6.02
N LEU A 240 0.26 -13.44 -6.38
CA LEU A 240 -0.65 -13.61 -7.50
C LEU A 240 -0.10 -13.00 -8.79
N ASP A 241 0.62 -11.88 -8.64
CA ASP A 241 1.33 -11.23 -9.72
C ASP A 241 2.65 -10.66 -9.20
N GLU A 242 3.75 -11.08 -9.83
CA GLU A 242 5.11 -10.67 -9.49
C GLU A 242 5.54 -9.40 -10.23
N THR A 243 4.91 -9.11 -11.37
CA THR A 243 5.24 -8.02 -12.28
C THR A 243 4.19 -6.93 -12.27
N GLY A 244 3.67 -6.62 -11.09
CA GLY A 244 2.62 -5.62 -10.94
C GLY A 244 3.01 -4.23 -11.43
N ASP A 245 2.05 -3.33 -11.41
CA ASP A 245 2.17 -1.96 -11.92
C ASP A 245 3.43 -1.24 -11.46
N VAL A 246 4.04 -0.45 -12.34
CA VAL A 246 5.13 0.47 -11.98
C VAL A 246 4.57 1.74 -11.37
N GLN A 247 5.11 2.16 -10.23
CA GLN A 247 4.68 3.40 -9.56
C GLN A 247 5.58 4.58 -9.92
N ALA A 248 5.00 5.60 -10.56
CA ALA A 248 5.61 6.92 -10.68
C ALA A 248 5.06 7.87 -9.61
N VAL A 249 5.84 8.88 -9.22
CA VAL A 249 5.46 9.89 -8.23
C VAL A 249 5.67 11.28 -8.80
N ILE A 250 4.58 11.99 -8.99
CA ILE A 250 4.58 13.40 -9.41
C ILE A 250 4.13 14.24 -8.21
N GLY A 251 5.11 14.75 -7.47
CA GLY A 251 4.83 15.49 -6.24
C GLY A 251 6.08 15.83 -5.44
N THR A 252 5.91 15.99 -4.13
CA THR A 252 6.97 16.41 -3.23
C THR A 252 7.85 15.26 -2.74
N ASP A 253 7.33 14.04 -2.69
CA ASP A 253 7.96 12.89 -2.05
C ASP A 253 9.37 12.58 -2.61
N PRO A 254 9.60 12.53 -3.94
CA PRO A 254 10.90 12.16 -4.49
C PRO A 254 12.05 13.09 -4.06
N TYR A 255 11.78 14.37 -3.80
CA TYR A 255 12.83 15.29 -3.33
C TYR A 255 12.80 15.53 -1.81
N ALA A 256 11.71 15.19 -1.13
CA ALA A 256 11.61 15.28 0.33
C ALA A 256 12.46 14.21 1.05
N VAL A 257 12.76 13.09 0.39
CA VAL A 257 13.57 11.99 0.94
C VAL A 257 14.96 12.46 1.39
N GLY A 258 15.57 13.39 0.66
CA GLY A 258 16.84 13.96 1.06
C GLY A 258 16.81 14.72 2.40
N LEU A 259 15.65 15.26 2.78
CA LEU A 259 15.44 15.93 4.05
C LEU A 259 15.23 14.92 5.19
N ARG A 260 14.66 13.73 4.91
CA ARG A 260 14.45 12.67 5.91
C ARG A 260 15.75 11.99 6.34
N ASN A 261 16.69 11.82 5.41
CA ASN A 261 17.99 11.20 5.67
C ASN A 261 19.03 12.19 6.21
N SER A 262 18.69 13.46 6.36
CA SER A 262 19.55 14.45 7.02
C SER A 262 19.63 14.11 8.50
N ARG A 263 20.65 13.36 8.89
CA ARG A 263 20.99 13.20 10.30
C ARG A 263 21.19 14.59 10.90
N PRO A 264 20.64 14.88 12.08
CA PRO A 264 20.81 16.19 12.74
C PRO A 264 22.28 16.54 12.99
N PHE A 265 23.19 15.57 12.93
CA PHE A 265 24.61 15.74 13.18
C PHE A 265 25.47 15.24 12.02
N GLY A 266 25.93 16.20 11.21
CA GLY A 266 27.19 16.19 10.51
C GLY A 266 27.45 15.00 9.62
N THR A 267 26.85 14.96 8.57
CA THR A 267 27.34 14.82 7.19
C THR A 267 26.17 15.26 6.34
N PHE A 268 26.24 16.47 5.88
CA PHE A 268 25.44 16.91 4.74
C PHE A 268 25.89 16.12 3.50
N VAL A 269 25.82 14.79 3.56
CA VAL A 269 25.87 13.96 2.38
C VAL A 269 24.55 14.19 1.68
N SER A 270 24.55 15.35 1.14
CA SER A 270 24.10 15.68 -0.16
C SER A 270 22.70 15.17 -0.53
N ALA A 271 21.68 15.55 0.28
CA ALA A 271 20.35 15.79 -0.28
C ALA A 271 20.40 16.74 -1.50
N ARG A 272 21.52 17.43 -1.69
CA ARG A 272 21.78 18.34 -2.80
C ARG A 272 22.42 17.72 -4.03
N THR A 273 22.87 16.48 -3.97
CA THR A 273 23.50 15.79 -5.11
C THR A 273 22.57 14.82 -5.81
N ARG A 274 21.50 14.36 -5.15
CA ARG A 274 20.47 13.56 -5.80
C ARG A 274 19.39 14.47 -6.37
N ARG A 275 19.00 14.23 -7.60
CA ARG A 275 17.81 14.83 -8.21
C ARG A 275 16.59 13.98 -7.87
N PRO A 276 15.38 14.50 -8.00
CA PRO A 276 15.05 15.91 -8.18
C PRO A 276 15.16 16.70 -6.86
N THR A 277 15.20 18.06 -6.95
CA THR A 277 15.15 18.95 -5.78
C THR A 277 13.92 19.84 -5.77
N THR A 278 13.08 19.76 -6.79
CA THR A 278 11.86 20.56 -6.97
C THR A 278 10.82 19.79 -7.77
N ARG A 279 9.54 20.22 -7.73
CA ARG A 279 8.49 19.69 -8.62
C ARG A 279 8.85 19.81 -10.11
N MET A 280 9.53 20.89 -10.53
CA MET A 280 10.03 21.01 -11.92
C MET A 280 11.04 19.93 -12.25
N GLY A 281 11.92 19.61 -11.29
CA GLY A 281 12.89 18.54 -11.42
C GLY A 281 12.23 17.16 -11.53
N VAL A 282 11.17 16.90 -10.77
CA VAL A 282 10.35 15.67 -10.88
C VAL A 282 9.80 15.52 -12.29
N ALA A 283 9.11 16.55 -12.80
CA ALA A 283 8.56 16.53 -14.17
C ALA A 283 9.66 16.38 -15.24
N TRP A 284 10.83 16.97 -15.01
CA TRP A 284 11.96 16.85 -15.93
C TRP A 284 12.52 15.41 -15.94
N VAL A 285 12.72 14.78 -14.78
CA VAL A 285 13.18 13.38 -14.69
C VAL A 285 12.20 12.45 -15.38
N PHE A 286 10.90 12.61 -15.14
CA PHE A 286 9.87 11.81 -15.81
C PHE A 286 9.95 11.95 -17.33
N ARG A 287 9.96 13.19 -17.86
CA ARG A 287 10.10 13.43 -19.29
C ARG A 287 11.36 12.83 -19.87
N LYS A 288 12.48 13.03 -19.17
CA LYS A 288 13.76 12.53 -19.64
C LYS A 288 13.75 11.01 -19.75
N ALA A 289 13.20 10.30 -18.77
CA ALA A 289 13.11 8.85 -18.79
C ALA A 289 12.38 8.34 -20.05
N PHE A 290 11.20 8.87 -20.33
CA PHE A 290 10.43 8.44 -21.51
C PHE A 290 10.99 8.98 -22.84
N SER A 291 11.60 10.17 -22.86
CA SER A 291 12.28 10.68 -24.05
C SER A 291 13.51 9.84 -24.40
N ASP A 292 14.36 9.53 -23.41
CA ASP A 292 15.52 8.68 -23.60
C ASP A 292 15.10 7.25 -24.05
N THR A 293 13.96 6.77 -23.56
CA THR A 293 13.41 5.48 -23.99
C THR A 293 12.99 5.51 -25.46
N LYS A 294 12.37 6.60 -25.94
CA LYS A 294 12.06 6.77 -27.37
C LYS A 294 13.33 6.75 -28.23
N ASP A 295 14.39 7.43 -27.77
CA ASP A 295 15.68 7.43 -28.45
C ASP A 295 16.32 6.04 -28.43
N TRP A 296 16.25 5.34 -27.30
CA TRP A 296 16.75 3.97 -27.17
C TRP A 296 16.03 3.00 -28.11
N ILE A 297 14.69 3.04 -28.20
CA ILE A 297 13.89 2.25 -29.13
C ILE A 297 14.27 2.56 -30.59
N ALA A 298 14.54 3.82 -30.90
CA ALA A 298 14.96 4.25 -32.24
C ALA A 298 16.42 3.86 -32.59
N GLY A 299 17.19 3.33 -31.65
CA GLY A 299 18.60 3.00 -31.79
C GLY A 299 19.51 4.24 -31.82
N ASN A 300 19.03 5.38 -31.33
CA ASN A 300 19.80 6.60 -31.21
C ASN A 300 20.79 6.51 -30.04
N GLU A 301 21.87 7.27 -30.13
CA GLU A 301 22.81 7.40 -29.01
C GLU A 301 22.19 8.30 -27.92
N ILE A 302 22.04 7.74 -26.71
CA ILE A 302 21.60 8.51 -25.55
C ILE A 302 22.82 9.21 -24.94
N THR A 303 22.83 10.53 -24.96
CA THR A 303 23.96 11.33 -24.49
C THR A 303 23.65 12.01 -23.16
N GLY A 304 24.67 12.13 -22.30
CA GLY A 304 24.59 12.81 -21.02
C GLY A 304 24.81 11.90 -19.82
N SER A 305 25.07 12.50 -18.67
CA SER A 305 25.37 11.78 -17.41
C SER A 305 24.12 11.39 -16.62
N ASP A 306 22.94 11.80 -17.11
CA ASP A 306 21.68 11.76 -16.36
C ASP A 306 20.68 10.76 -16.97
N GLN A 307 21.20 9.69 -17.55
CA GLN A 307 20.41 8.63 -18.17
C GLN A 307 19.81 7.72 -17.11
N PRO A 308 18.60 7.17 -17.34
CA PRO A 308 18.13 6.01 -16.59
C PRO A 308 19.13 4.86 -16.67
N PRO A 309 19.18 3.96 -15.67
CA PRO A 309 19.89 2.70 -15.80
C PRO A 309 19.47 1.97 -17.08
N VAL A 310 20.40 1.28 -17.74
CA VAL A 310 20.12 0.60 -19.00
C VAL A 310 19.03 -0.47 -18.86
N GLU A 311 18.93 -1.07 -17.70
CA GLU A 311 17.92 -2.06 -17.31
C GLU A 311 16.51 -1.46 -17.21
N ALA A 312 16.39 -0.14 -17.09
CA ALA A 312 15.10 0.54 -17.01
C ALA A 312 14.42 0.66 -18.38
N PHE A 313 15.16 0.75 -19.47
CA PHE A 313 14.61 1.01 -20.80
C PHE A 313 13.61 -0.04 -21.30
N PRO A 314 13.86 -1.36 -21.17
CA PRO A 314 12.86 -2.35 -21.55
C PRO A 314 11.54 -2.18 -20.80
N VAL A 315 11.59 -1.97 -19.49
CA VAL A 315 10.39 -1.78 -18.67
C VAL A 315 9.65 -0.48 -19.03
N LEU A 316 10.39 0.59 -19.29
CA LEU A 316 9.79 1.85 -19.75
C LEU A 316 9.16 1.71 -21.15
N GLN A 317 9.73 0.87 -22.02
CA GLN A 317 9.12 0.53 -23.30
C GLN A 317 7.81 -0.23 -23.08
N ASP A 318 7.80 -1.27 -22.25
CA ASP A 318 6.61 -2.06 -21.94
C ASP A 318 5.48 -1.19 -21.36
N ILE A 319 5.84 -0.16 -20.55
CA ILE A 319 4.87 0.85 -20.07
C ILE A 319 4.31 1.67 -21.24
N MET A 320 5.15 2.11 -22.18
CA MET A 320 4.70 2.89 -23.35
C MET A 320 3.85 2.07 -24.34
N GLU A 321 4.06 0.76 -24.37
CA GLU A 321 3.28 -0.18 -25.17
C GLU A 321 2.00 -0.67 -24.47
N GLY A 322 1.80 -0.29 -23.19
CA GLY A 322 0.66 -0.69 -22.37
C GLY A 322 0.71 -2.13 -21.84
N GLU A 323 1.87 -2.78 -21.95
CA GLU A 323 2.07 -4.15 -21.45
C GLU A 323 2.26 -4.18 -19.91
N ILE A 324 2.88 -3.13 -19.36
CA ILE A 324 3.00 -2.93 -17.92
C ILE A 324 2.20 -1.70 -17.50
N PRO A 325 1.20 -1.83 -16.60
CA PRO A 325 0.41 -0.70 -16.15
C PRO A 325 1.25 0.33 -15.38
N LEU A 326 0.97 1.62 -15.63
CA LEU A 326 1.58 2.73 -14.92
C LEU A 326 0.65 3.27 -13.86
N ARG A 327 1.15 3.48 -12.66
CA ARG A 327 0.45 4.19 -11.57
C ARG A 327 1.15 5.51 -11.33
N ILE A 328 0.40 6.61 -11.32
CA ILE A 328 0.95 7.93 -11.03
C ILE A 328 0.36 8.43 -9.72
N LEU A 329 1.21 8.52 -8.69
CA LEU A 329 0.84 9.12 -7.43
C LEU A 329 0.97 10.63 -7.53
N ALA A 330 -0.15 11.33 -7.31
CA ALA A 330 -0.20 12.79 -7.33
C ALA A 330 -1.31 13.30 -6.39
N ARG A 331 -0.95 14.09 -5.38
CA ARG A 331 -1.87 14.52 -4.33
C ARG A 331 -2.40 15.93 -4.49
N ASP A 332 -1.52 16.85 -4.83
CA ASP A 332 -1.87 18.27 -4.95
C ASP A 332 -2.42 18.57 -6.34
N ARG A 333 -3.24 19.62 -6.45
CA ARG A 333 -3.81 20.07 -7.71
C ARG A 333 -2.77 20.19 -8.82
N ASN A 334 -1.67 20.92 -8.56
CA ASN A 334 -0.62 21.14 -9.56
C ASN A 334 0.05 19.84 -10.00
N ASP A 335 0.15 18.86 -9.10
CA ASP A 335 0.77 17.57 -9.34
C ASP A 335 -0.17 16.67 -10.16
N ILE A 336 -1.49 16.69 -9.87
CA ILE A 336 -2.54 16.02 -10.65
C ILE A 336 -2.56 16.56 -12.08
N GLU A 337 -2.64 17.89 -12.25
CA GLU A 337 -2.60 18.52 -13.56
C GLU A 337 -1.30 18.24 -14.33
N ALA A 338 -0.16 18.17 -13.63
CA ALA A 338 1.11 17.81 -14.24
C ALA A 338 1.12 16.33 -14.68
N SER A 339 0.55 15.43 -13.89
CA SER A 339 0.45 14.01 -14.21
C SER A 339 -0.33 13.78 -15.50
N VAL A 340 -1.51 14.41 -15.62
CA VAL A 340 -2.32 14.34 -16.84
C VAL A 340 -1.56 14.87 -18.06
N ARG A 341 -0.87 16.02 -17.92
CA ARG A 341 -0.07 16.55 -19.04
C ARG A 341 1.07 15.64 -19.44
N LEU A 342 1.77 15.04 -18.47
CA LEU A 342 2.90 14.15 -18.72
C LEU A 342 2.44 12.85 -19.34
N ALA A 343 1.35 12.26 -18.86
CA ALA A 343 0.79 11.05 -19.43
C ALA A 343 0.37 11.29 -20.91
N ARG A 344 -0.34 12.39 -21.20
CA ARG A 344 -0.72 12.77 -22.57
C ARG A 344 0.48 13.05 -23.48
N GLU A 345 1.57 13.62 -22.97
CA GLU A 345 2.79 13.93 -23.74
C GLU A 345 3.43 12.66 -24.33
N PHE A 346 3.29 11.55 -23.64
CA PHE A 346 3.87 10.26 -24.03
C PHE A 346 2.83 9.22 -24.45
N ASP A 347 1.54 9.57 -24.46
CA ASP A 347 0.42 8.67 -24.80
C ASP A 347 0.35 7.45 -23.85
N LEU A 348 0.49 7.71 -22.52
CA LEU A 348 0.52 6.69 -21.50
C LEU A 348 -0.89 6.45 -20.94
N GLU A 349 -1.26 5.19 -20.81
CA GLU A 349 -2.37 4.76 -19.96
C GLU A 349 -1.89 4.70 -18.49
N TYR A 350 -2.71 5.17 -17.55
CA TYR A 350 -2.29 5.22 -16.16
C TYR A 350 -3.47 5.18 -15.17
N THR A 351 -3.18 4.70 -13.98
CA THR A 351 -4.02 4.83 -12.80
C THR A 351 -3.55 6.00 -11.95
N LEU A 352 -4.42 6.92 -11.60
CA LEU A 352 -4.11 8.03 -10.70
C LEU A 352 -4.27 7.58 -9.24
N VAL A 353 -3.19 7.71 -8.47
CA VAL A 353 -3.15 7.25 -7.07
C VAL A 353 -3.11 8.43 -6.11
N GLU A 354 -3.93 8.37 -5.06
CA GLU A 354 -4.04 9.38 -4.00
C GLU A 354 -4.35 10.80 -4.48
N PRO A 355 -5.28 11.04 -5.42
CA PRO A 355 -5.58 12.40 -5.85
C PRO A 355 -6.37 13.17 -4.79
N VAL A 356 -5.70 13.54 -3.70
CA VAL A 356 -6.31 14.19 -2.53
C VAL A 356 -7.03 15.47 -2.90
N ALA A 357 -6.43 16.27 -3.79
CA ALA A 357 -7.00 17.54 -4.27
C ALA A 357 -7.82 17.39 -5.56
N ALA A 358 -8.39 16.21 -5.85
CA ALA A 358 -9.24 15.99 -7.02
C ALA A 358 -10.37 17.02 -7.12
N TYR A 359 -10.91 17.47 -5.98
CA TYR A 359 -11.98 18.47 -5.92
C TYR A 359 -11.62 19.84 -6.52
N ASP A 360 -10.34 20.12 -6.75
CA ASP A 360 -9.85 21.37 -7.33
C ASP A 360 -9.52 21.27 -8.84
N CYS A 361 -9.67 20.08 -9.46
CA CYS A 361 -9.24 19.82 -10.84
C CYS A 361 -10.19 18.90 -11.62
N TRP A 362 -11.51 19.04 -11.37
CA TRP A 362 -12.52 18.23 -12.06
C TRP A 362 -12.50 18.37 -13.57
N ASP A 363 -12.27 19.56 -14.10
CA ASP A 363 -12.18 19.84 -15.53
C ASP A 363 -11.10 18.98 -16.22
N VAL A 364 -9.96 18.80 -15.56
CA VAL A 364 -8.86 17.99 -16.06
C VAL A 364 -9.17 16.50 -15.93
N LEU A 365 -9.70 16.06 -14.78
CA LEU A 365 -10.03 14.67 -14.52
C LEU A 365 -11.17 14.16 -15.39
N GLU A 366 -12.24 14.96 -15.57
CA GLU A 366 -13.37 14.60 -16.43
C GLU A 366 -12.99 14.52 -17.92
N ALA A 367 -12.00 15.29 -18.35
CA ALA A 367 -11.50 15.25 -19.72
C ALA A 367 -10.59 14.06 -20.01
N ASP A 368 -9.90 13.53 -18.99
CA ASP A 368 -8.92 12.45 -19.13
C ASP A 368 -9.45 11.08 -18.71
N ARG A 369 -10.32 11.07 -17.67
CA ARG A 369 -10.98 9.86 -17.13
C ARG A 369 -10.03 8.75 -16.72
N PRO A 370 -8.96 9.03 -15.94
CA PRO A 370 -8.09 7.96 -15.48
C PRO A 370 -8.82 7.04 -14.49
N GLU A 371 -8.34 5.80 -14.37
CA GLU A 371 -8.66 4.97 -13.22
C GLU A 371 -8.12 5.64 -11.94
N ILE A 372 -8.84 5.49 -10.83
CA ILE A 372 -8.50 6.19 -9.58
C ILE A 372 -8.39 5.20 -8.41
N VAL A 373 -7.28 5.27 -7.70
CA VAL A 373 -7.12 4.71 -6.36
C VAL A 373 -7.11 5.86 -5.35
N PHE A 374 -8.16 5.93 -4.53
CA PHE A 374 -8.39 7.01 -3.59
C PHE A 374 -8.24 6.54 -2.13
N GLY A 375 -7.63 7.32 -1.29
CA GLY A 375 -7.51 7.00 0.14
C GLY A 375 -6.09 7.23 0.66
N PRO A 376 -5.93 7.17 1.99
CA PRO A 376 -6.99 7.05 2.99
C PRO A 376 -7.91 8.27 3.03
N ILE A 377 -9.21 8.05 3.31
CA ILE A 377 -10.19 9.11 3.57
C ILE A 377 -10.03 9.51 5.04
N SER A 378 -9.33 10.60 5.31
CA SER A 378 -9.02 11.02 6.66
C SER A 378 -8.87 12.53 6.72
N ASP A 379 -9.35 13.14 7.80
CA ASP A 379 -9.15 14.58 8.08
C ASP A 379 -7.74 14.87 8.60
N THR A 380 -7.01 13.83 9.00
CA THR A 380 -5.65 13.94 9.51
C THR A 380 -4.67 13.31 8.55
N SER A 381 -3.52 13.93 8.38
CA SER A 381 -2.42 13.35 7.62
C SER A 381 -1.93 12.07 8.27
N VAL A 382 -1.91 10.99 7.53
CA VAL A 382 -1.44 9.69 7.98
C VAL A 382 -0.27 9.21 7.12
N GLY A 383 0.55 8.34 7.70
CA GLY A 383 1.67 7.74 7.00
C GLY A 383 2.61 8.78 6.39
N LEU A 384 2.99 8.56 5.14
CA LEU A 384 3.93 9.42 4.42
C LEU A 384 3.38 10.81 4.08
N ARG A 385 2.06 10.97 3.98
CA ARG A 385 1.43 12.29 3.77
C ARG A 385 1.82 13.29 4.85
N ARG A 386 2.02 12.84 6.08
CA ARG A 386 2.43 13.69 7.21
C ARG A 386 3.73 14.45 6.95
N TYR A 387 4.57 13.93 6.08
CA TYR A 387 5.88 14.50 5.77
C TYR A 387 5.93 15.18 4.41
N SER A 388 4.88 15.04 3.59
CA SER A 388 4.71 15.82 2.38
C SER A 388 4.05 17.14 2.74
N GLY A 389 4.36 18.23 2.04
CA GLY A 389 3.66 19.50 2.22
C GLY A 389 2.18 19.48 1.80
N ASP A 390 1.66 18.32 1.41
CA ASP A 390 0.33 18.10 0.83
C ASP A 390 -0.71 17.68 1.88
N GLU A 391 -0.33 17.60 3.16
CA GLU A 391 -1.09 16.97 4.24
C GLU A 391 -2.42 17.65 4.60
N ASN A 392 -2.56 18.93 4.36
CA ASN A 392 -3.69 19.71 4.86
C ASN A 392 -4.86 19.84 3.87
N ARG A 393 -4.90 19.03 2.80
CA ARG A 393 -5.87 19.20 1.71
C ARG A 393 -6.91 18.09 1.62
N THR A 394 -6.90 17.15 2.58
CA THR A 394 -7.87 16.07 2.61
C THR A 394 -9.28 16.62 2.87
N ARG A 395 -10.23 16.23 2.03
CA ARG A 395 -11.63 16.61 2.13
C ARG A 395 -12.50 15.36 2.07
N LEU A 396 -13.26 15.10 3.13
CA LEU A 396 -14.07 13.91 3.27
C LEU A 396 -15.07 13.72 2.11
N GLY A 397 -15.65 14.82 1.60
CA GLY A 397 -16.63 14.78 0.51
C GLY A 397 -16.07 14.42 -0.87
N THR A 398 -14.76 14.43 -1.06
CA THR A 398 -14.14 14.19 -2.38
C THR A 398 -14.52 12.81 -2.94
N ILE A 399 -14.57 11.77 -2.09
CA ILE A 399 -14.97 10.42 -2.53
C ILE A 399 -16.39 10.39 -3.08
N ARG A 400 -17.34 11.08 -2.45
CA ARG A 400 -18.72 11.19 -2.94
C ARG A 400 -18.75 11.92 -4.28
N GLU A 401 -18.04 13.03 -4.41
CA GLU A 401 -18.00 13.82 -5.64
C GLU A 401 -17.40 13.03 -6.81
N LEU A 402 -16.42 12.13 -6.56
CA LEU A 402 -15.92 11.20 -7.56
C LEU A 402 -17.04 10.31 -8.11
N PHE A 403 -17.83 9.67 -7.23
CA PHE A 403 -18.95 8.83 -7.66
C PHE A 403 -20.05 9.63 -8.36
N GLU A 404 -20.42 10.82 -7.86
CA GLU A 404 -21.41 11.69 -8.49
C GLU A 404 -21.01 12.13 -9.91
N ARG A 405 -19.71 12.18 -10.20
CA ARG A 405 -19.15 12.50 -11.51
C ARG A 405 -18.91 11.29 -12.40
N GLY A 406 -19.33 10.11 -11.93
CA GLY A 406 -19.25 8.86 -12.67
C GLY A 406 -17.86 8.25 -12.73
N PHE A 407 -16.98 8.56 -11.78
CA PHE A 407 -15.79 7.77 -11.51
C PHE A 407 -16.16 6.56 -10.65
N GLU A 408 -15.40 5.51 -10.76
CA GLU A 408 -15.53 4.30 -9.92
C GLU A 408 -14.21 4.05 -9.18
N PRO A 409 -13.88 4.87 -8.18
CA PRO A 409 -12.60 4.77 -7.49
C PRO A 409 -12.49 3.46 -6.71
N ALA A 410 -11.27 2.89 -6.67
CA ALA A 410 -10.88 1.92 -5.68
C ALA A 410 -10.45 2.65 -4.40
N LEU A 411 -10.83 2.14 -3.22
CA LEU A 411 -10.35 2.66 -1.94
C LEU A 411 -9.06 1.96 -1.52
N SER A 412 -8.25 2.69 -0.77
CA SER A 412 -7.06 2.18 -0.10
C SER A 412 -6.95 2.71 1.32
N ALA A 413 -6.52 1.86 2.24
CA ALA A 413 -6.16 2.23 3.59
C ALA A 413 -4.65 2.45 3.77
N GLN A 414 -3.85 2.12 2.77
CA GLN A 414 -2.38 2.15 2.81
C GLN A 414 -1.80 1.29 3.95
N ASP A 415 -1.26 1.93 4.99
CA ASP A 415 -0.67 1.30 6.16
C ASP A 415 -1.59 1.29 7.38
N MET A 416 -2.84 1.76 7.22
CA MET A 416 -3.81 1.79 8.30
C MET A 416 -4.43 0.43 8.56
N ARG A 417 -4.67 0.16 9.82
CA ARG A 417 -5.16 -1.12 10.35
C ARG A 417 -6.27 -0.85 11.37
N ASP A 418 -6.89 -1.91 11.82
CA ASP A 418 -7.96 -1.86 12.80
C ASP A 418 -9.14 -0.99 12.32
N GLU A 419 -9.64 -0.10 13.14
CA GLU A 419 -10.78 0.77 12.84
C GLU A 419 -10.53 1.73 11.66
N GLU A 420 -9.26 2.05 11.39
CA GLU A 420 -8.86 2.92 10.28
C GLU A 420 -8.54 2.12 9.00
N GLY A 421 -8.59 0.79 9.06
CA GLY A 421 -8.32 -0.09 7.94
C GLY A 421 -9.32 0.04 6.79
N LEU A 422 -9.23 -0.85 5.80
CA LEU A 422 -9.99 -0.72 4.55
C LEU A 422 -11.52 -0.72 4.76
N ALA A 423 -12.01 -1.55 5.68
CA ALA A 423 -13.43 -1.53 6.07
C ALA A 423 -13.83 -0.18 6.70
N GLY A 424 -12.96 0.41 7.52
CA GLY A 424 -13.13 1.75 8.07
C GLY A 424 -13.14 2.84 6.99
N GLN A 425 -12.33 2.71 5.94
CA GLN A 425 -12.36 3.62 4.78
C GLN A 425 -13.71 3.54 4.04
N ALA A 426 -14.27 2.33 3.87
CA ALA A 426 -15.61 2.16 3.30
C ALA A 426 -16.69 2.80 4.19
N MET A 427 -16.61 2.63 5.51
CA MET A 427 -17.49 3.30 6.48
C MET A 427 -17.38 4.83 6.37
N LEU A 428 -16.18 5.39 6.25
CA LEU A 428 -15.98 6.83 6.06
C LEU A 428 -16.57 7.31 4.74
N ALA A 429 -16.48 6.53 3.66
CA ALA A 429 -17.10 6.84 2.39
C ALA A 429 -18.64 6.91 2.51
N ILE A 430 -19.26 5.95 3.21
CA ILE A 430 -20.70 5.96 3.50
C ILE A 430 -21.07 7.21 4.32
N LYS A 431 -20.29 7.53 5.35
CA LYS A 431 -20.47 8.75 6.15
C LYS A 431 -20.35 10.03 5.31
N ALA A 432 -19.55 10.01 4.26
CA ALA A 432 -19.44 11.11 3.30
C ALA A 432 -20.63 11.21 2.32
N GLY A 433 -21.53 10.23 2.32
CA GLY A 433 -22.73 10.20 1.47
C GLY A 433 -22.62 9.27 0.25
N VAL A 434 -21.61 8.40 0.19
CA VAL A 434 -21.53 7.31 -0.79
C VAL A 434 -22.56 6.23 -0.41
N SER A 435 -23.22 5.60 -1.38
CA SER A 435 -24.13 4.50 -1.09
C SER A 435 -23.38 3.26 -0.60
N PHE A 436 -24.06 2.36 0.11
CA PHE A 436 -23.50 1.09 0.56
C PHE A 436 -22.91 0.29 -0.62
N ASP A 437 -23.66 0.15 -1.71
CA ASP A 437 -23.22 -0.62 -2.88
C ASP A 437 -21.97 0.00 -3.54
N GLN A 438 -21.92 1.32 -3.63
CA GLN A 438 -20.72 2.01 -4.14
C GLN A 438 -19.53 1.82 -3.22
N ALA A 439 -19.72 1.90 -1.90
CA ALA A 439 -18.67 1.69 -0.92
C ALA A 439 -18.15 0.23 -0.94
N LEU A 440 -19.06 -0.75 -1.05
CA LEU A 440 -18.69 -2.15 -1.20
C LEU A 440 -17.91 -2.39 -2.50
N ARG A 441 -18.38 -1.85 -3.62
CA ARG A 441 -17.66 -1.94 -4.90
C ARG A 441 -16.29 -1.29 -4.84
N ALA A 442 -16.14 -0.19 -4.11
CA ALA A 442 -14.88 0.54 -3.95
C ALA A 442 -13.78 -0.25 -3.22
N VAL A 443 -14.16 -1.28 -2.45
CA VAL A 443 -13.21 -2.14 -1.73
C VAL A 443 -13.21 -3.60 -2.24
N THR A 444 -13.95 -3.90 -3.31
CA THR A 444 -14.03 -5.24 -3.90
C THR A 444 -13.89 -5.21 -5.42
N VAL A 445 -14.93 -4.79 -6.14
CA VAL A 445 -15.01 -4.80 -7.62
C VAL A 445 -14.03 -3.82 -8.26
N ASN A 446 -14.05 -2.56 -7.78
CA ASN A 446 -13.24 -1.51 -8.40
C ASN A 446 -11.73 -1.76 -8.24
N PRO A 447 -11.21 -2.15 -7.05
CA PRO A 447 -9.79 -2.50 -6.94
C PRO A 447 -9.43 -3.74 -7.76
N ALA A 448 -10.29 -4.76 -7.87
CA ALA A 448 -10.05 -5.90 -8.75
C ALA A 448 -9.89 -5.45 -10.22
N ARG A 449 -10.71 -4.49 -10.67
CA ARG A 449 -10.62 -3.91 -12.02
C ARG A 449 -9.33 -3.12 -12.21
N VAL A 450 -9.01 -2.22 -11.28
CA VAL A 450 -7.79 -1.41 -11.34
C VAL A 450 -6.53 -2.27 -11.37
N LEU A 451 -6.55 -3.43 -10.71
CA LEU A 451 -5.44 -4.37 -10.67
C LEU A 451 -5.45 -5.40 -11.82
N GLY A 452 -6.38 -5.30 -12.77
CA GLY A 452 -6.51 -6.27 -13.87
C GLY A 452 -6.96 -7.68 -13.42
N MET A 453 -7.51 -7.82 -12.21
CA MET A 453 -7.85 -9.11 -11.60
C MET A 453 -9.35 -9.43 -11.60
N SER A 454 -10.16 -8.71 -12.37
CA SER A 454 -11.62 -8.85 -12.39
C SER A 454 -12.11 -10.26 -12.74
N ASP A 455 -11.37 -10.99 -13.55
CA ASP A 455 -11.72 -12.37 -13.93
C ASP A 455 -11.52 -13.34 -12.75
N ALA A 456 -10.61 -13.01 -11.82
CA ALA A 456 -10.24 -13.89 -10.72
C ALA A 456 -10.93 -13.55 -9.40
N MET A 457 -11.24 -12.27 -9.13
CA MET A 457 -11.72 -11.81 -7.82
C MET A 457 -12.58 -10.55 -7.91
N GLY A 458 -13.01 -10.03 -6.74
CA GLY A 458 -13.78 -8.79 -6.61
C GLY A 458 -15.29 -9.01 -6.53
N THR A 459 -15.80 -10.15 -6.99
CA THR A 459 -17.22 -10.55 -6.90
C THR A 459 -17.35 -11.97 -6.40
N VAL A 460 -18.53 -12.33 -5.88
CA VAL A 460 -18.87 -13.71 -5.48
C VAL A 460 -19.59 -14.37 -6.65
N GLU A 461 -18.83 -14.98 -7.56
CA GLU A 461 -19.33 -15.64 -8.77
C GLU A 461 -18.65 -16.99 -8.96
N VAL A 462 -19.36 -17.92 -9.61
CA VAL A 462 -18.82 -19.24 -9.95
C VAL A 462 -17.60 -19.09 -10.86
N GLY A 463 -16.54 -19.85 -10.54
CA GLY A 463 -15.26 -19.82 -11.27
C GLY A 463 -14.23 -18.84 -10.70
N LYS A 464 -14.64 -17.92 -9.83
CA LYS A 464 -13.71 -17.00 -9.17
C LYS A 464 -13.08 -17.61 -7.91
N ARG A 465 -12.03 -16.98 -7.43
CA ARG A 465 -11.33 -17.39 -6.21
C ARG A 465 -12.28 -17.38 -5.01
N GLY A 466 -12.09 -18.35 -4.14
CA GLY A 466 -12.82 -18.46 -2.88
C GLY A 466 -12.31 -17.47 -1.83
N ASP A 467 -12.36 -16.18 -2.13
CA ASP A 467 -12.00 -15.08 -1.24
C ASP A 467 -13.31 -14.47 -0.71
N ILE A 468 -13.68 -14.83 0.52
CA ILE A 468 -15.00 -14.55 1.11
C ILE A 468 -14.83 -13.98 2.50
N VAL A 469 -15.68 -13.00 2.84
CA VAL A 469 -15.84 -12.48 4.21
C VAL A 469 -17.29 -12.70 4.64
N LEU A 470 -17.48 -13.35 5.79
CA LEU A 470 -18.74 -13.42 6.49
C LEU A 470 -18.72 -12.43 7.65
N TRP A 471 -19.65 -11.50 7.63
CA TRP A 471 -19.78 -10.42 8.61
C TRP A 471 -20.85 -10.73 9.65
N THR A 472 -20.69 -10.21 10.88
CA THR A 472 -21.66 -10.36 11.96
C THR A 472 -22.98 -9.62 11.73
N GLY A 473 -23.08 -8.78 10.72
CA GLY A 473 -24.22 -7.96 10.34
C GLY A 473 -23.93 -7.19 9.07
N THR A 474 -24.60 -6.07 8.82
CA THR A 474 -24.36 -5.24 7.63
C THR A 474 -22.90 -4.75 7.60
N PRO A 475 -22.13 -5.06 6.54
CA PRO A 475 -20.74 -4.62 6.44
C PRO A 475 -20.58 -3.11 6.59
N PHE A 476 -19.47 -2.69 7.17
CA PHE A 476 -19.10 -1.26 7.35
C PHE A 476 -19.98 -0.49 8.36
N GLU A 477 -20.81 -1.15 9.14
CA GLU A 477 -21.40 -0.56 10.34
C GLU A 477 -20.41 -0.64 11.52
N ALA A 478 -20.46 0.34 12.42
CA ALA A 478 -19.50 0.44 13.52
C ALA A 478 -19.54 -0.75 14.51
N THR A 479 -20.65 -1.49 14.57
CA THR A 479 -20.83 -2.66 15.44
C THR A 479 -20.56 -3.99 14.73
N THR A 480 -20.30 -3.95 13.42
CA THR A 480 -20.11 -5.14 12.59
C THR A 480 -18.62 -5.43 12.38
N LYS A 481 -18.27 -6.70 12.50
CA LYS A 481 -16.90 -7.18 12.25
C LYS A 481 -16.92 -8.44 11.37
N PRO A 482 -15.81 -8.76 10.69
CA PRO A 482 -15.66 -10.08 10.09
C PRO A 482 -15.77 -11.18 11.15
N ALA A 483 -16.61 -12.19 10.93
CA ALA A 483 -16.72 -13.40 11.75
C ALA A 483 -15.93 -14.56 11.13
N LEU A 484 -15.85 -14.61 9.78
CA LEU A 484 -15.07 -15.59 9.05
C LEU A 484 -14.40 -14.89 7.87
N VAL A 485 -13.13 -15.22 7.64
CA VAL A 485 -12.40 -14.77 6.44
C VAL A 485 -11.78 -15.99 5.77
N ILE A 486 -12.10 -16.16 4.50
CA ILE A 486 -11.56 -17.21 3.64
C ILE A 486 -10.72 -16.55 2.55
N VAL A 487 -9.50 -17.05 2.33
CA VAL A 487 -8.56 -16.57 1.33
C VAL A 487 -8.12 -17.76 0.46
N GLY A 488 -8.47 -17.73 -0.81
CA GLY A 488 -8.19 -18.83 -1.75
C GLY A 488 -8.71 -20.17 -1.25
N GLY A 489 -9.92 -20.20 -0.67
CA GLY A 489 -10.53 -21.40 -0.12
C GLY A 489 -9.92 -21.91 1.19
N ARG A 490 -9.08 -21.12 1.86
CA ARG A 490 -8.49 -21.47 3.16
C ARG A 490 -8.98 -20.52 4.23
N VAL A 491 -9.40 -21.03 5.37
CA VAL A 491 -9.86 -20.24 6.51
C VAL A 491 -8.67 -19.48 7.10
N ALA A 492 -8.67 -18.17 6.96
CA ALA A 492 -7.65 -17.30 7.52
C ALA A 492 -8.02 -16.84 8.95
N MET A 493 -9.32 -16.69 9.21
CA MET A 493 -9.87 -16.32 10.52
C MET A 493 -11.24 -16.95 10.69
N ASN A 494 -11.55 -17.44 11.88
CA ASN A 494 -12.88 -17.90 12.28
C ASN A 494 -13.15 -17.46 13.72
N GLU A 495 -14.16 -16.63 13.91
CA GLU A 495 -14.67 -16.17 15.21
C GLU A 495 -16.18 -16.48 15.38
N ILE A 496 -16.72 -17.42 14.58
CA ILE A 496 -18.13 -17.79 14.65
C ILE A 496 -18.44 -18.58 15.94
N GLU A 497 -17.47 -19.32 16.45
CA GLU A 497 -17.63 -20.24 17.60
C GLU A 497 -17.23 -19.61 18.95
N ASP A 498 -16.75 -18.39 18.99
CA ASP A 498 -16.41 -17.66 20.21
C ASP A 498 -17.51 -16.61 20.54
#